data_7023a65dc08f23ae4ac63cf7c1489770
#
_entry.id   7023a65dc08f23ae4ac63cf7c1489770
#
_cell.length_a   1.000
_cell.length_b   1.000
_cell.length_c   1.000
_cell.angle_alpha   90.00
_cell.angle_beta   90.00
_cell.angle_gamma   90.00
#
_symmetry.space_group_name_H-M   'P 1'
#
loop_
_entity.id
_entity.type
_entity.pdbx_description
1 polymer ?
#
loop_
_entity_poly.entity_id
_entity_poly.type
_entity_poly.pdbx_seq_one_letter_code
_entity_poly.pdbx_strand_id
1 'polypeptide(L)'
;MKTRFFALATLVLALAACNNDNENLNGDPVAAQFTANIAPATRASGTTWTGGDRIGITDIGNDSQYGNVPFILKNGKFEAEGKVIYIEDIKTHTFRAYYPYNAAGGILTATTDATAQQNQPAIDFLFASGATGDKNNPVVSFTDKTAKGGEDNSFHHRMSQITLTFEAGDGVDFSVVKPERYTLDGLLLTGTFNTADGIATADNGLQTGELAMNLADGVLTSSIILFPQTVASLPLVVNYKGQEYHATLTVPEGALQAGNNYTYTVKVRNKVLEVSEATIAKWNDIDGGDVGADL
;
A
#
# COMPACT_ATOMS: atom_id res chain seq x y z
N MET A 1 36.35 15.48 10.12
CA MET A 1 35.00 15.75 10.65
C MET A 1 34.36 16.85 9.82
N LYS A 2 33.42 16.53 8.95
CA LYS A 2 32.61 17.52 8.23
C LYS A 2 31.16 17.07 8.31
N THR A 3 30.46 17.65 9.25
CA THR A 3 29.03 17.48 9.50
C THR A 3 28.26 18.12 8.34
N ARG A 4 27.48 17.34 7.60
CA ARG A 4 26.57 17.86 6.58
C ARG A 4 25.17 17.93 7.18
N PHE A 5 24.75 19.13 7.52
CA PHE A 5 23.35 19.42 7.86
C PHE A 5 22.52 19.40 6.57
N PHE A 6 21.54 18.54 6.49
CA PHE A 6 20.48 18.64 5.50
C PHE A 6 19.43 19.60 6.05
N ALA A 7 19.37 20.79 5.45
CA ALA A 7 18.31 21.75 5.72
C ALA A 7 17.06 21.33 4.93
N LEU A 8 16.01 20.98 5.66
CA LEU A 8 14.68 20.77 5.13
C LEU A 8 14.09 22.16 4.83
N ALA A 9 14.08 22.56 3.58
CA ALA A 9 13.48 23.82 3.15
C ALA A 9 11.97 23.62 2.95
N THR A 10 11.19 23.93 3.97
CA THR A 10 9.74 24.14 3.87
C THR A 10 9.49 25.47 3.13
N LEU A 11 9.20 25.40 1.85
CA LEU A 11 8.77 26.55 1.07
C LEU A 11 7.28 26.79 1.29
N VAL A 12 6.94 27.62 2.25
CA VAL A 12 5.59 28.16 2.41
C VAL A 12 5.45 29.31 1.39
N LEU A 13 4.79 29.05 0.27
CA LEU A 13 4.31 30.13 -0.60
C LEU A 13 3.02 30.70 0.00
N ALA A 14 3.15 31.77 0.73
CA ALA A 14 2.03 32.65 1.05
C ALA A 14 1.60 33.37 -0.23
N LEU A 15 0.51 32.95 -0.84
CA LEU A 15 -0.23 33.77 -1.77
C LEU A 15 -1.11 34.69 -0.94
N ALA A 16 -0.59 35.89 -0.67
CA ALA A 16 -1.38 37.00 -0.19
C ALA A 16 -2.27 37.47 -1.37
N ALA A 17 -3.52 37.00 -1.39
CA ALA A 17 -4.56 37.68 -2.11
C ALA A 17 -5.27 38.58 -1.11
N CYS A 18 -4.85 39.83 -1.04
CA CYS A 18 -5.70 40.88 -0.52
C CYS A 18 -6.85 41.05 -1.52
N ASN A 19 -8.06 40.79 -1.11
CA ASN A 19 -9.17 41.56 -1.62
C ASN A 19 -10.24 41.78 -0.57
N ASN A 20 -10.64 42.99 -0.53
CA ASN A 20 -11.45 43.73 0.42
C ASN A 20 -12.92 43.32 0.33
N ASP A 21 -13.52 43.23 1.49
CA ASP A 21 -14.94 43.43 1.82
C ASP A 21 -15.99 43.30 0.72
N ASN A 22 -16.76 42.22 0.76
CA ASN A 22 -18.22 42.28 0.81
C ASN A 22 -18.76 40.87 1.10
N GLU A 23 -19.63 40.79 2.11
CA GLU A 23 -20.46 39.64 2.44
C GLU A 23 -21.32 39.22 1.23
N ASN A 24 -20.72 38.52 0.27
CA ASN A 24 -21.47 37.85 -0.77
C ASN A 24 -21.50 36.38 -0.43
N LEU A 25 -22.53 35.93 0.28
CA LEU A 25 -22.81 34.55 0.64
C LEU A 25 -22.92 33.59 -0.58
N ASN A 26 -22.79 34.16 -1.80
CA ASN A 26 -22.80 33.47 -3.09
C ASN A 26 -21.53 33.70 -3.92
N GLY A 27 -20.36 33.80 -3.28
CA GLY A 27 -19.11 33.83 -4.03
C GLY A 27 -18.93 32.57 -4.87
N ASP A 28 -18.17 32.67 -5.99
CA ASP A 28 -17.90 31.56 -6.91
C ASP A 28 -17.38 30.30 -6.20
N PRO A 29 -17.74 29.10 -6.68
CA PRO A 29 -17.20 27.83 -6.17
C PRO A 29 -15.65 27.81 -6.21
N VAL A 30 -15.04 27.24 -5.19
CA VAL A 30 -13.58 27.16 -5.09
C VAL A 30 -13.13 25.72 -5.39
N ALA A 31 -12.14 25.56 -6.25
CA ALA A 31 -11.58 24.25 -6.56
C ALA A 31 -10.90 23.64 -5.33
N ALA A 32 -11.30 22.43 -4.97
CA ALA A 32 -10.63 21.64 -3.93
C ALA A 32 -9.22 21.26 -4.38
N GLN A 33 -8.25 21.40 -3.47
CA GLN A 33 -6.86 21.02 -3.66
C GLN A 33 -6.53 19.82 -2.78
N PHE A 34 -5.95 18.78 -3.37
CA PHE A 34 -5.68 17.54 -2.62
C PHE A 34 -4.18 17.31 -2.42
N THR A 35 -3.84 16.97 -1.18
CA THR A 35 -2.53 16.43 -0.81
C THR A 35 -2.72 15.06 -0.16
N ALA A 36 -1.80 14.14 -0.40
CA ALA A 36 -1.91 12.79 0.12
C ALA A 36 -0.55 12.20 0.47
N ASN A 37 -0.49 11.50 1.60
CA ASN A 37 0.63 10.67 2.00
C ASN A 37 0.15 9.22 2.10
N ILE A 38 1.05 8.29 1.80
CA ILE A 38 0.87 6.88 2.16
C ILE A 38 1.41 6.74 3.59
N ALA A 39 0.65 6.07 4.45
CA ALA A 39 1.13 5.76 5.80
C ALA A 39 2.46 5.01 5.69
N PRO A 40 3.45 5.36 6.53
CA PRO A 40 4.79 4.85 6.36
C PRO A 40 4.83 3.34 6.57
N ALA A 41 5.49 2.64 5.63
CA ALA A 41 5.76 1.21 5.74
C ALA A 41 7.18 0.96 6.24
N THR A 42 7.36 -0.05 7.06
CA THR A 42 8.69 -0.54 7.41
C THR A 42 9.26 -1.35 6.25
N ARG A 43 10.25 -0.78 5.53
CA ARG A 43 11.20 -1.46 4.62
C ARG A 43 10.70 -2.21 3.38
N ALA A 44 9.50 -1.96 2.85
CA ALA A 44 9.12 -2.47 1.53
C ALA A 44 8.75 -1.32 0.58
N SER A 45 8.95 -1.51 -0.73
CA SER A 45 8.55 -0.59 -1.78
C SER A 45 7.06 -0.24 -1.68
N GLY A 46 6.68 1.04 -1.80
CA GLY A 46 5.27 1.44 -1.85
C GLY A 46 4.84 2.52 -0.85
N THR A 47 5.78 3.18 -0.16
CA THR A 47 5.47 4.27 0.79
C THR A 47 5.50 5.66 0.18
N THR A 48 5.83 5.76 -1.08
CA THR A 48 5.95 7.04 -1.78
C THR A 48 5.19 7.01 -3.09
N TRP A 49 4.47 8.07 -3.32
CA TRP A 49 3.80 8.30 -4.58
C TRP A 49 4.80 8.46 -5.73
N THR A 50 4.49 7.87 -6.87
CA THR A 50 5.26 8.00 -8.09
C THR A 50 4.53 8.93 -9.08
N GLY A 51 5.26 9.77 -9.80
CA GLY A 51 4.65 10.63 -10.81
C GLY A 51 3.84 9.81 -11.81
N GLY A 52 2.57 10.20 -12.00
CA GLY A 52 1.62 9.46 -12.82
C GLY A 52 0.64 8.57 -12.02
N ASP A 53 0.88 8.36 -10.71
CA ASP A 53 -0.09 7.66 -9.86
C ASP A 53 -1.44 8.35 -9.90
N ARG A 54 -2.51 7.55 -9.99
CA ARG A 54 -3.89 8.04 -10.10
C ARG A 54 -4.72 7.52 -8.94
N ILE A 55 -5.43 8.44 -8.29
CA ILE A 55 -6.37 8.15 -7.20
C ILE A 55 -7.79 8.52 -7.60
N GLY A 56 -8.77 7.80 -7.07
CA GLY A 56 -10.18 8.16 -7.18
C GLY A 56 -10.63 8.88 -5.92
N ILE A 57 -11.17 10.09 -6.04
CA ILE A 57 -11.66 10.88 -4.92
C ILE A 57 -13.17 10.97 -4.98
N THR A 58 -13.82 10.80 -3.82
CA THR A 58 -15.27 10.96 -3.65
C THR A 58 -15.51 11.92 -2.49
N ASP A 59 -16.35 12.92 -2.71
CA ASP A 59 -16.95 13.73 -1.66
C ASP A 59 -18.15 12.95 -1.09
N ILE A 60 -18.08 12.59 0.20
CA ILE A 60 -19.10 11.79 0.89
C ILE A 60 -20.04 12.63 1.76
N GLY A 61 -19.91 13.96 1.70
CA GLY A 61 -20.74 14.91 2.45
C GLY A 61 -21.84 15.52 1.58
N ASN A 62 -22.99 15.75 2.19
CA ASN A 62 -24.04 16.69 1.74
C ASN A 62 -24.41 16.66 0.25
N ASP A 63 -25.03 15.59 -0.23
CA ASP A 63 -25.58 15.48 -1.60
C ASP A 63 -24.58 15.78 -2.73
N SER A 64 -23.29 15.50 -2.49
CA SER A 64 -22.24 15.79 -3.44
C SER A 64 -22.41 15.04 -4.76
N GLN A 65 -22.24 15.75 -5.86
CA GLN A 65 -22.21 15.22 -7.22
C GLN A 65 -20.83 14.65 -7.62
N TYR A 66 -19.88 14.62 -6.68
CA TYR A 66 -18.48 14.23 -6.95
C TYR A 66 -18.19 12.83 -6.43
N GLY A 67 -18.51 11.83 -7.26
CA GLY A 67 -18.15 10.44 -7.01
C GLY A 67 -17.04 9.98 -7.94
N ASN A 68 -16.04 9.27 -7.41
CA ASN A 68 -14.97 8.63 -8.17
C ASN A 68 -14.25 9.55 -9.18
N VAL A 69 -13.93 10.76 -8.77
CA VAL A 69 -13.24 11.74 -9.62
C VAL A 69 -11.75 11.41 -9.70
N PRO A 70 -11.16 11.25 -10.91
CA PRO A 70 -9.75 10.93 -11.06
C PRO A 70 -8.85 12.15 -10.78
N PHE A 71 -7.82 11.90 -9.99
CA PHE A 71 -6.70 12.81 -9.77
C PHE A 71 -5.39 12.10 -10.08
N ILE A 72 -4.47 12.79 -10.72
CA ILE A 72 -3.17 12.28 -11.12
C ILE A 72 -2.05 13.04 -10.42
N LEU A 73 -1.03 12.33 -9.95
CA LEU A 73 0.14 12.96 -9.35
C LEU A 73 1.04 13.59 -10.41
N LYS A 74 1.19 14.91 -10.36
CA LYS A 74 2.13 15.68 -11.18
C LYS A 74 2.91 16.64 -10.30
N ASN A 75 4.23 16.65 -10.45
CA ASN A 75 5.11 17.58 -9.73
C ASN A 75 4.86 17.61 -8.20
N GLY A 76 4.53 16.45 -7.61
CA GLY A 76 4.28 16.32 -6.16
C GLY A 76 2.89 16.78 -5.70
N LYS A 77 1.96 17.07 -6.61
CA LYS A 77 0.56 17.43 -6.30
C LYS A 77 -0.41 16.57 -7.08
N PHE A 78 -1.55 16.29 -6.47
CA PHE A 78 -2.66 15.63 -7.15
C PHE A 78 -3.49 16.66 -7.91
N GLU A 79 -3.49 16.58 -9.24
CA GLU A 79 -4.23 17.42 -10.15
C GLU A 79 -5.42 16.67 -10.72
N ALA A 80 -6.57 17.36 -10.86
CA ALA A 80 -7.75 16.76 -11.45
C ALA A 80 -7.50 16.34 -12.91
N GLU A 81 -7.94 15.13 -13.25
CA GLU A 81 -7.89 14.63 -14.62
C GLU A 81 -9.28 14.72 -15.25
N GLY A 82 -9.59 15.86 -15.81
CA GLY A 82 -10.88 16.19 -16.41
C GLY A 82 -11.81 16.95 -15.45
N LYS A 83 -12.69 16.25 -14.72
CA LYS A 83 -13.65 16.89 -13.81
C LYS A 83 -12.93 17.43 -12.56
N VAL A 84 -13.14 18.72 -12.26
CA VAL A 84 -12.64 19.36 -11.03
C VAL A 84 -13.71 19.26 -9.95
N ILE A 85 -13.30 18.99 -8.71
CA ILE A 85 -14.17 19.07 -7.54
C ILE A 85 -14.20 20.52 -7.07
N TYR A 86 -15.38 21.12 -7.03
CA TYR A 86 -15.61 22.47 -6.51
C TYR A 86 -16.36 22.41 -5.19
N ILE A 87 -15.92 23.19 -4.22
CA ILE A 87 -16.61 23.41 -2.96
C ILE A 87 -17.42 24.70 -3.06
N GLU A 88 -18.73 24.58 -2.92
CA GLU A 88 -19.67 25.67 -3.18
C GLU A 88 -20.03 26.45 -1.93
N ASP A 89 -19.96 25.84 -0.75
CA ASP A 89 -20.39 26.42 0.50
C ASP A 89 -19.32 26.30 1.62
N ILE A 90 -19.61 26.90 2.77
CA ILE A 90 -18.75 26.90 3.96
C ILE A 90 -18.98 25.69 4.86
N LYS A 91 -19.87 24.77 4.49
CA LYS A 91 -20.06 23.53 5.25
C LYS A 91 -18.85 22.63 5.05
N THR A 92 -18.56 21.87 6.08
CA THR A 92 -17.48 20.88 6.00
C THR A 92 -17.87 19.77 5.04
N HIS A 93 -17.09 19.62 3.98
CA HIS A 93 -17.10 18.47 3.10
C HIS A 93 -16.13 17.42 3.61
N THR A 94 -16.51 16.16 3.53
CA THR A 94 -15.67 15.03 3.92
C THR A 94 -15.36 14.19 2.69
N PHE A 95 -14.10 13.77 2.58
CA PHE A 95 -13.62 13.08 1.39
C PHE A 95 -13.08 11.70 1.76
N ARG A 96 -13.23 10.77 0.82
CA ARG A 96 -12.50 9.51 0.77
C ARG A 96 -11.77 9.38 -0.55
N ALA A 97 -10.72 8.58 -0.56
CA ALA A 97 -9.93 8.32 -1.75
C ALA A 97 -9.38 6.90 -1.77
N TYR A 98 -9.10 6.38 -2.95
CA TYR A 98 -8.49 5.06 -3.12
C TYR A 98 -7.49 5.04 -4.27
N TYR A 99 -6.60 4.07 -4.24
CA TYR A 99 -5.59 3.78 -5.26
C TYR A 99 -5.55 2.26 -5.53
N PRO A 100 -5.23 1.82 -6.76
CA PRO A 100 -5.13 2.61 -7.98
C PRO A 100 -6.52 3.02 -8.50
N TYR A 101 -6.61 4.16 -9.17
CA TYR A 101 -7.86 4.62 -9.77
C TYR A 101 -8.40 3.64 -10.80
N ASN A 102 -9.69 3.39 -10.74
CA ASN A 102 -10.45 2.65 -11.75
C ASN A 102 -11.72 3.43 -12.12
N ALA A 103 -11.97 3.61 -13.41
CA ALA A 103 -13.11 4.41 -13.89
C ALA A 103 -14.46 3.81 -13.50
N ALA A 104 -14.57 2.50 -13.30
CA ALA A 104 -15.80 1.85 -12.86
C ALA A 104 -16.15 2.18 -11.41
N GLY A 105 -15.14 2.33 -10.53
CA GLY A 105 -15.36 2.48 -9.09
C GLY A 105 -16.14 1.28 -8.49
N GLY A 106 -16.70 1.48 -7.29
CA GLY A 106 -17.52 0.46 -6.63
C GLY A 106 -16.70 -0.77 -6.18
N ILE A 107 -17.19 -1.96 -6.49
CA ILE A 107 -16.51 -3.22 -6.17
C ILE A 107 -15.64 -3.62 -7.35
N LEU A 108 -14.33 -3.61 -7.16
CA LEU A 108 -13.34 -4.01 -8.14
C LEU A 108 -12.91 -5.45 -7.91
N THR A 109 -12.95 -6.29 -8.95
CA THR A 109 -12.41 -7.65 -8.89
C THR A 109 -10.97 -7.64 -9.42
N ALA A 110 -10.07 -8.34 -8.73
CA ALA A 110 -8.68 -8.48 -9.14
C ALA A 110 -8.14 -9.88 -8.82
N THR A 111 -7.00 -10.21 -9.43
CA THR A 111 -6.22 -11.40 -9.12
C THR A 111 -4.84 -11.01 -8.62
N THR A 112 -4.27 -11.86 -7.77
CA THR A 112 -2.89 -11.73 -7.23
C THR A 112 -2.00 -12.87 -7.73
N ASP A 113 -2.31 -13.44 -8.90
CA ASP A 113 -1.52 -14.49 -9.52
C ASP A 113 -0.10 -14.02 -9.92
N ALA A 114 0.72 -14.94 -10.41
CA ALA A 114 2.11 -14.65 -10.77
C ALA A 114 2.25 -13.56 -11.85
N THR A 115 1.26 -13.38 -12.72
CA THR A 115 1.24 -12.32 -13.73
C THR A 115 0.96 -10.97 -13.08
N ALA A 116 -0.03 -10.91 -12.19
CA ALA A 116 -0.36 -9.69 -11.46
C ALA A 116 0.78 -9.22 -10.56
N GLN A 117 1.54 -10.15 -9.97
CA GLN A 117 2.73 -9.83 -9.15
C GLN A 117 3.83 -9.08 -9.92
N GLN A 118 3.85 -9.16 -11.24
CA GLN A 118 4.82 -8.40 -12.07
C GLN A 118 4.50 -6.91 -12.13
N ASN A 119 3.29 -6.51 -11.75
CA ASN A 119 2.85 -5.12 -11.67
C ASN A 119 2.14 -4.87 -10.33
N GLN A 120 2.87 -5.01 -9.24
CA GLN A 120 2.33 -4.87 -7.89
C GLN A 120 1.57 -3.55 -7.64
N PRO A 121 1.97 -2.39 -8.19
CA PRO A 121 1.17 -1.17 -8.02
C PRO A 121 -0.27 -1.26 -8.52
N ALA A 122 -0.58 -2.16 -9.44
CA ALA A 122 -1.95 -2.35 -9.94
C ALA A 122 -2.84 -3.20 -9.01
N ILE A 123 -2.25 -3.93 -8.07
CA ILE A 123 -2.93 -4.80 -7.12
C ILE A 123 -2.72 -4.41 -5.66
N ASP A 124 -1.92 -3.37 -5.41
CA ASP A 124 -1.72 -2.82 -4.08
C ASP A 124 -2.79 -1.76 -3.80
N PHE A 125 -3.95 -2.22 -3.33
CA PHE A 125 -5.05 -1.32 -3.03
C PHE A 125 -4.79 -0.51 -1.76
N LEU A 126 -4.90 0.82 -1.90
CA LEU A 126 -4.81 1.77 -0.79
C LEU A 126 -6.14 2.50 -0.61
N PHE A 127 -6.43 2.89 0.62
CA PHE A 127 -7.63 3.65 0.95
C PHE A 127 -7.36 4.68 2.04
N ALA A 128 -8.00 5.84 1.89
CA ALA A 128 -7.97 6.96 2.82
C ALA A 128 -9.38 7.53 2.99
N SER A 129 -9.71 8.02 4.18
CA SER A 129 -11.00 8.66 4.43
C SER A 129 -10.91 9.67 5.58
N GLY A 130 -11.95 10.52 5.71
CA GLY A 130 -12.08 11.47 6.82
C GLY A 130 -11.36 12.80 6.59
N ALA A 131 -10.65 12.98 5.49
CA ALA A 131 -10.07 14.29 5.16
C ALA A 131 -11.18 15.30 4.84
N THR A 132 -11.06 16.52 5.37
CA THR A 132 -12.10 17.53 5.26
C THR A 132 -11.60 18.81 4.61
N GLY A 133 -12.53 19.56 4.03
CA GLY A 133 -12.32 20.90 3.52
C GLY A 133 -13.64 21.68 3.43
N ASP A 134 -13.55 22.97 3.29
CA ASP A 134 -14.68 23.88 3.05
C ASP A 134 -14.26 25.00 2.08
N LYS A 135 -15.19 25.87 1.72
CA LYS A 135 -14.92 26.95 0.78
C LYS A 135 -13.84 27.93 1.27
N ASN A 136 -13.71 28.13 2.58
CA ASN A 136 -12.70 29.00 3.16
C ASN A 136 -11.34 28.29 3.29
N ASN A 137 -11.37 26.94 3.39
CA ASN A 137 -10.21 26.08 3.51
C ASN A 137 -10.28 24.94 2.50
N PRO A 138 -10.04 25.21 1.19
CA PRO A 138 -10.25 24.22 0.13
C PRO A 138 -9.12 23.18 0.00
N VAL A 139 -8.12 23.22 0.88
CA VAL A 139 -7.01 22.26 0.90
C VAL A 139 -7.41 21.05 1.74
N VAL A 140 -7.65 19.93 1.06
CA VAL A 140 -8.00 18.63 1.66
C VAL A 140 -6.74 17.79 1.77
N SER A 141 -6.40 17.37 2.99
CA SER A 141 -5.15 16.63 3.26
C SER A 141 -5.43 15.21 3.73
N PHE A 142 -5.11 14.23 2.90
CA PHE A 142 -5.06 12.81 3.28
C PHE A 142 -3.69 12.51 3.92
N THR A 143 -3.52 12.91 5.17
CA THR A 143 -2.26 12.81 5.91
C THR A 143 -2.51 12.39 7.35
N ASP A 144 -1.52 11.74 7.96
CA ASP A 144 -1.55 11.48 9.39
C ASP A 144 -1.33 12.77 10.18
N LYS A 145 -2.28 13.11 11.02
CA LYS A 145 -2.24 14.27 11.92
C LYS A 145 -2.20 13.89 13.39
N THR A 146 -2.07 12.59 13.72
CA THR A 146 -2.11 12.07 15.12
C THR A 146 -1.04 12.69 16.01
N ALA A 147 0.16 12.95 15.48
CA ALA A 147 1.23 13.63 16.20
C ALA A 147 0.87 15.06 16.67
N LYS A 148 -0.19 15.65 16.12
CA LYS A 148 -0.71 16.97 16.49
C LYS A 148 -2.10 16.89 17.14
N GLY A 149 -2.52 15.71 17.60
CA GLY A 149 -3.83 15.47 18.20
C GLY A 149 -5.00 15.42 17.20
N GLY A 150 -4.71 15.29 15.91
CA GLY A 150 -5.70 15.06 14.86
C GLY A 150 -5.91 13.58 14.55
N GLU A 151 -6.58 13.28 13.44
CA GLU A 151 -6.84 11.93 12.97
C GLU A 151 -5.84 11.52 11.89
N ASP A 152 -5.64 10.20 11.75
CA ASP A 152 -4.92 9.63 10.62
C ASP A 152 -5.86 9.47 9.43
N ASN A 153 -5.74 10.36 8.47
CA ASN A 153 -6.47 10.35 7.22
C ASN A 153 -5.57 9.96 6.02
N SER A 154 -4.38 9.40 6.28
CA SER A 154 -3.46 8.97 5.24
C SER A 154 -3.95 7.73 4.50
N PHE A 155 -3.33 7.42 3.37
CA PHE A 155 -3.61 6.18 2.65
C PHE A 155 -2.97 4.99 3.35
N HIS A 156 -3.77 3.96 3.60
CA HIS A 156 -3.35 2.70 4.19
C HIS A 156 -3.48 1.56 3.19
N HIS A 157 -2.51 0.64 3.21
CA HIS A 157 -2.58 -0.59 2.44
C HIS A 157 -3.76 -1.46 2.90
N ARG A 158 -4.50 -1.99 1.96
CA ARG A 158 -5.68 -2.86 2.20
C ARG A 158 -5.42 -4.31 1.82
N MET A 159 -4.29 -4.58 1.20
CA MET A 159 -3.80 -5.91 0.90
C MET A 159 -2.89 -6.42 2.02
N SER A 160 -2.56 -7.71 1.98
CA SER A 160 -1.51 -8.32 2.79
C SER A 160 -0.26 -8.50 1.96
N GLN A 161 0.91 -8.52 2.59
CA GLN A 161 2.17 -8.81 1.93
C GLN A 161 2.86 -9.99 2.61
N ILE A 162 3.50 -10.87 1.82
CA ILE A 162 4.48 -11.84 2.29
C ILE A 162 5.84 -11.48 1.69
N THR A 163 6.86 -11.41 2.53
CA THR A 163 8.25 -11.22 2.11
C THR A 163 9.08 -12.43 2.50
N LEU A 164 9.70 -13.06 1.51
CA LEU A 164 10.60 -14.20 1.71
C LEU A 164 12.03 -13.74 1.45
N THR A 165 12.92 -13.98 2.41
CA THR A 165 14.37 -13.80 2.26
C THR A 165 15.05 -15.15 2.27
N PHE A 166 15.76 -15.48 1.19
CA PHE A 166 16.44 -16.77 1.03
C PHE A 166 17.88 -16.67 1.49
N GLU A 167 18.29 -17.61 2.35
CA GLU A 167 19.65 -17.70 2.88
C GLU A 167 20.26 -19.07 2.60
N ALA A 168 21.58 -19.08 2.39
CA ALA A 168 22.35 -20.30 2.32
C ALA A 168 22.63 -20.83 3.74
N GLY A 169 22.30 -22.09 3.98
CA GLY A 169 22.66 -22.81 5.19
C GLY A 169 23.80 -23.82 4.95
N ASP A 170 23.97 -24.75 5.88
CA ASP A 170 25.07 -25.71 5.85
C ASP A 170 25.11 -26.53 4.57
N GLY A 171 26.24 -26.52 3.89
CA GLY A 171 26.49 -27.27 2.65
C GLY A 171 25.86 -26.61 1.39
N VAL A 172 25.39 -25.39 1.48
CA VAL A 172 24.81 -24.59 0.38
C VAL A 172 25.61 -23.32 0.20
N ASP A 173 25.86 -22.93 -1.06
CA ASP A 173 26.58 -21.71 -1.41
C ASP A 173 25.81 -20.95 -2.50
N PHE A 174 25.23 -19.82 -2.12
CA PHE A 174 24.50 -18.92 -3.02
C PHE A 174 25.41 -17.95 -3.79
N SER A 175 26.73 -17.95 -3.53
CA SER A 175 27.67 -17.19 -4.32
C SER A 175 27.83 -17.78 -5.75
N VAL A 176 27.57 -19.08 -5.92
CA VAL A 176 27.70 -19.81 -7.17
C VAL A 176 26.34 -20.01 -7.85
N VAL A 177 25.36 -20.53 -7.12
CA VAL A 177 24.01 -20.76 -7.64
C VAL A 177 23.01 -20.32 -6.56
N LYS A 178 21.99 -19.59 -6.95
CA LYS A 178 20.91 -19.13 -6.08
C LYS A 178 19.62 -19.91 -6.35
N PRO A 179 18.63 -19.86 -5.45
CA PRO A 179 17.29 -20.36 -5.76
C PRO A 179 16.74 -19.67 -7.00
N GLU A 180 16.10 -20.42 -7.88
CA GLU A 180 15.59 -19.93 -9.16
C GLU A 180 14.12 -19.60 -9.10
N ARG A 181 13.38 -20.35 -8.28
CA ARG A 181 11.92 -20.28 -8.19
C ARG A 181 11.45 -20.75 -6.83
N TYR A 182 10.33 -20.23 -6.39
CA TYR A 182 9.55 -20.80 -5.30
C TYR A 182 8.07 -20.87 -5.66
N THR A 183 7.34 -21.70 -4.92
CA THR A 183 5.91 -21.91 -5.04
C THR A 183 5.27 -21.88 -3.66
N LEU A 184 4.20 -21.12 -3.49
CA LEU A 184 3.31 -21.16 -2.34
C LEU A 184 1.97 -21.75 -2.78
N ASP A 185 1.48 -22.74 -2.05
CA ASP A 185 0.17 -23.37 -2.32
C ASP A 185 -0.85 -23.01 -1.22
N GLY A 186 -2.14 -23.23 -1.52
CA GLY A 186 -3.21 -22.98 -0.58
C GLY A 186 -3.72 -21.55 -0.51
N LEU A 187 -3.42 -20.72 -1.50
CA LEU A 187 -3.78 -19.31 -1.57
C LEU A 187 -5.09 -19.07 -2.35
N LEU A 188 -5.94 -18.19 -1.85
CA LEU A 188 -7.01 -17.57 -2.62
C LEU A 188 -6.42 -16.40 -3.40
N LEU A 189 -6.32 -16.56 -4.73
CA LEU A 189 -5.62 -15.61 -5.60
C LEU A 189 -6.56 -14.58 -6.23
N THR A 190 -7.86 -14.72 -6.10
CA THR A 190 -8.86 -13.78 -6.61
C THR A 190 -9.63 -13.15 -5.44
N GLY A 191 -10.06 -11.92 -5.62
CA GLY A 191 -10.81 -11.23 -4.60
C GLY A 191 -11.38 -9.92 -5.10
N THR A 192 -11.93 -9.15 -4.18
CA THR A 192 -12.56 -7.85 -4.45
C THR A 192 -11.99 -6.77 -3.55
N PHE A 193 -12.02 -5.55 -4.06
CA PHE A 193 -11.76 -4.32 -3.30
C PHE A 193 -12.95 -3.38 -3.46
N ASN A 194 -13.51 -2.91 -2.35
CA ASN A 194 -14.60 -1.95 -2.36
C ASN A 194 -14.07 -0.53 -2.19
N THR A 195 -14.21 0.30 -3.21
CA THR A 195 -13.74 1.69 -3.21
C THR A 195 -14.55 2.61 -2.28
N ALA A 196 -15.69 2.12 -1.74
CA ALA A 196 -16.53 2.89 -0.84
C ALA A 196 -16.10 2.84 0.63
N ASP A 197 -15.50 1.75 1.07
CA ASP A 197 -15.10 1.52 2.46
C ASP A 197 -13.64 1.04 2.60
N GLY A 198 -12.97 0.78 1.46
CA GLY A 198 -11.59 0.32 1.42
C GLY A 198 -11.39 -1.11 1.88
N ILE A 199 -12.44 -1.94 1.87
CA ILE A 199 -12.34 -3.34 2.27
C ILE A 199 -11.85 -4.18 1.08
N ALA A 200 -10.73 -4.88 1.28
CA ALA A 200 -10.23 -5.91 0.37
C ALA A 200 -10.56 -7.29 0.96
N THR A 201 -11.06 -8.21 0.13
CA THR A 201 -11.48 -9.54 0.58
C THR A 201 -11.16 -10.58 -0.49
N ALA A 202 -10.54 -11.69 -0.09
CA ALA A 202 -10.38 -12.85 -0.97
C ALA A 202 -11.72 -13.51 -1.27
N ASP A 203 -11.86 -14.08 -2.46
CA ASP A 203 -13.07 -14.83 -2.85
C ASP A 203 -13.03 -16.24 -2.28
N ASN A 204 -13.72 -16.43 -1.15
CA ASN A 204 -13.81 -17.72 -0.45
C ASN A 204 -14.70 -18.75 -1.19
N GLY A 205 -15.39 -18.35 -2.26
CA GLY A 205 -16.15 -19.25 -3.12
C GLY A 205 -15.30 -20.01 -4.13
N LEU A 206 -14.06 -19.62 -4.33
CA LEU A 206 -13.12 -20.26 -5.23
C LEU A 206 -12.22 -21.28 -4.52
N GLN A 207 -11.65 -22.19 -5.32
CA GLN A 207 -10.62 -23.09 -4.80
C GLN A 207 -9.30 -22.34 -4.59
N THR A 208 -8.56 -22.79 -3.59
CA THR A 208 -7.18 -22.33 -3.40
C THR A 208 -6.31 -22.75 -4.58
N GLY A 209 -5.31 -21.92 -4.87
CA GLY A 209 -4.38 -22.11 -5.96
C GLY A 209 -2.94 -21.99 -5.51
N GLU A 210 -2.08 -22.31 -6.46
CA GLU A 210 -0.62 -22.24 -6.35
C GLU A 210 -0.13 -20.89 -6.92
N LEU A 211 0.74 -20.21 -6.17
CA LEU A 211 1.46 -19.03 -6.63
C LEU A 211 2.93 -19.39 -6.86
N ALA A 212 3.33 -19.48 -8.11
CA ALA A 212 4.70 -19.80 -8.50
C ALA A 212 5.44 -18.53 -8.96
N MET A 213 6.53 -18.21 -8.27
CA MET A 213 7.33 -17.00 -8.51
C MET A 213 8.75 -17.36 -8.93
N ASN A 214 9.21 -16.77 -10.03
CA ASN A 214 10.62 -16.84 -10.41
C ASN A 214 11.39 -15.74 -9.65
N LEU A 215 12.56 -16.09 -9.14
CA LEU A 215 13.48 -15.14 -8.55
C LEU A 215 14.34 -14.54 -9.67
N ALA A 216 14.43 -13.20 -9.71
CA ALA A 216 15.34 -12.54 -10.63
C ALA A 216 16.79 -12.91 -10.28
N ASP A 217 17.65 -12.95 -11.30
CA ASP A 217 19.06 -13.29 -11.10
C ASP A 217 19.72 -12.35 -10.08
N GLY A 218 20.34 -12.96 -9.10
CA GLY A 218 21.01 -12.25 -8.02
C GLY A 218 20.10 -11.82 -6.86
N VAL A 219 18.78 -11.89 -6.99
CA VAL A 219 17.83 -11.45 -5.96
C VAL A 219 17.53 -12.59 -5.00
N LEU A 220 17.68 -12.33 -3.69
CA LEU A 220 17.42 -13.28 -2.60
C LEU A 220 16.21 -12.90 -1.75
N THR A 221 15.50 -11.83 -2.11
CA THR A 221 14.29 -11.39 -1.41
C THR A 221 13.17 -11.22 -2.42
N SER A 222 12.01 -11.77 -2.11
CA SER A 222 10.80 -11.64 -2.92
C SER A 222 9.64 -11.22 -2.05
N SER A 223 8.91 -10.19 -2.46
CA SER A 223 7.67 -9.75 -1.82
C SER A 223 6.50 -9.98 -2.76
N ILE A 224 5.41 -10.51 -2.23
CA ILE A 224 4.15 -10.75 -2.96
C ILE A 224 2.99 -10.11 -2.23
N ILE A 225 2.04 -9.58 -2.99
CA ILE A 225 0.82 -8.94 -2.49
C ILE A 225 -0.35 -9.91 -2.65
N LEU A 226 -1.13 -10.08 -1.60
CA LEU A 226 -2.23 -11.03 -1.53
C LEU A 226 -3.47 -10.37 -0.91
N PHE A 227 -4.65 -10.85 -1.28
CA PHE A 227 -5.86 -10.49 -0.55
C PHE A 227 -5.80 -10.98 0.89
N PRO A 228 -6.33 -10.20 1.87
CA PRO A 228 -6.55 -10.69 3.23
C PRO A 228 -7.40 -11.96 3.19
N GLN A 229 -6.93 -13.02 3.88
CA GLN A 229 -7.58 -14.33 3.84
C GLN A 229 -7.23 -15.16 5.08
N THR A 230 -8.15 -16.04 5.47
CA THR A 230 -7.90 -17.02 6.52
C THR A 230 -7.09 -18.18 5.96
N VAL A 231 -5.89 -18.37 6.47
CA VAL A 231 -4.98 -19.45 6.11
C VAL A 231 -3.98 -19.65 7.23
N ALA A 232 -3.95 -20.84 7.84
CA ALA A 232 -3.08 -21.12 8.98
C ALA A 232 -1.65 -21.49 8.56
N SER A 233 -1.50 -22.07 7.39
CA SER A 233 -0.21 -22.51 6.86
C SER A 233 -0.22 -22.56 5.34
N LEU A 234 0.95 -22.33 4.75
CA LEU A 234 1.18 -22.34 3.31
C LEU A 234 2.33 -23.31 2.98
N PRO A 235 2.07 -24.39 2.24
CA PRO A 235 3.14 -25.21 1.68
C PRO A 235 4.06 -24.35 0.81
N LEU A 236 5.37 -24.48 1.04
CA LEU A 236 6.42 -23.80 0.30
C LEU A 236 7.30 -24.82 -0.40
N VAL A 237 7.51 -24.66 -1.69
CA VAL A 237 8.50 -25.40 -2.47
C VAL A 237 9.53 -24.41 -3.01
N VAL A 238 10.81 -24.71 -2.84
CA VAL A 238 11.93 -23.90 -3.37
C VAL A 238 12.76 -24.74 -4.32
N ASN A 239 12.99 -24.27 -5.54
CA ASN A 239 13.85 -24.91 -6.53
C ASN A 239 15.27 -24.35 -6.41
N TYR A 240 16.23 -25.24 -6.12
CA TYR A 240 17.64 -24.90 -6.03
C TYR A 240 18.49 -26.02 -6.69
N LYS A 241 19.30 -25.68 -7.67
CA LYS A 241 20.12 -26.63 -8.45
C LYS A 241 19.31 -27.80 -9.03
N GLY A 242 18.12 -27.51 -9.54
CA GLY A 242 17.24 -28.52 -10.15
C GLY A 242 16.62 -29.51 -9.15
N GLN A 243 16.71 -29.23 -7.85
CA GLN A 243 16.06 -30.01 -6.79
C GLN A 243 14.98 -29.19 -6.08
N GLU A 244 13.93 -29.86 -5.65
CA GLU A 244 12.85 -29.26 -4.87
C GLU A 244 13.09 -29.47 -3.38
N TYR A 245 12.95 -28.37 -2.63
CA TYR A 245 13.01 -28.33 -1.18
C TYR A 245 11.66 -27.93 -0.64
N HIS A 246 11.13 -28.66 0.31
CA HIS A 246 9.78 -28.50 0.84
C HIS A 246 9.80 -28.01 2.28
N ALA A 247 8.96 -27.05 2.59
CA ALA A 247 8.67 -26.56 3.94
C ALA A 247 7.22 -26.08 4.04
N THR A 248 6.85 -25.58 5.20
CA THR A 248 5.55 -24.97 5.44
C THR A 248 5.77 -23.64 6.16
N LEU A 249 5.20 -22.57 5.62
CA LEU A 249 5.09 -21.31 6.33
C LEU A 249 3.94 -21.39 7.32
N THR A 250 4.19 -21.11 8.58
CA THR A 250 3.12 -20.92 9.57
C THR A 250 2.66 -19.48 9.51
N VAL A 251 1.39 -19.25 9.28
CA VAL A 251 0.80 -17.90 9.25
C VAL A 251 0.32 -17.56 10.67
N PRO A 252 0.89 -16.52 11.30
CA PRO A 252 0.48 -16.09 12.63
C PRO A 252 -1.02 -15.79 12.68
N GLU A 253 -1.65 -16.13 13.80
CA GLU A 253 -3.08 -15.95 14.02
C GLU A 253 -3.99 -16.66 12.99
N GLY A 254 -3.42 -17.47 12.12
CA GLY A 254 -4.17 -18.23 11.09
C GLY A 254 -4.77 -17.37 9.99
N ALA A 255 -4.27 -16.16 9.78
CA ALA A 255 -4.82 -15.26 8.76
C ALA A 255 -3.77 -14.26 8.23
N LEU A 256 -3.82 -13.99 6.93
CA LEU A 256 -3.18 -12.84 6.31
C LEU A 256 -4.13 -11.63 6.46
N GLN A 257 -3.73 -10.66 7.25
CA GLN A 257 -4.54 -9.48 7.56
C GLN A 257 -4.19 -8.29 6.66
N ALA A 258 -5.17 -7.46 6.35
CA ALA A 258 -4.97 -6.23 5.60
C ALA A 258 -3.95 -5.31 6.28
N GLY A 259 -3.06 -4.71 5.50
CA GLY A 259 -2.05 -3.79 5.98
C GLY A 259 -0.88 -4.43 6.73
N ASN A 260 -0.78 -5.77 6.76
CA ASN A 260 0.35 -6.46 7.39
C ASN A 260 1.33 -7.01 6.34
N ASN A 261 2.61 -6.96 6.69
CA ASN A 261 3.69 -7.64 5.97
C ASN A 261 4.24 -8.77 6.84
N TYR A 262 4.19 -10.00 6.32
CA TYR A 262 4.68 -11.22 6.96
C TYR A 262 6.04 -11.57 6.39
N THR A 263 7.11 -11.39 7.16
CA THR A 263 8.48 -11.64 6.72
C THR A 263 8.99 -12.97 7.26
N TYR A 264 9.53 -13.79 6.36
CA TYR A 264 10.13 -15.09 6.67
C TYR A 264 11.55 -15.15 6.13
N THR A 265 12.46 -15.73 6.91
CA THR A 265 13.76 -16.17 6.42
C THR A 265 13.66 -17.65 6.03
N VAL A 266 13.99 -17.94 4.79
CA VAL A 266 13.97 -19.29 4.19
C VAL A 266 15.40 -19.75 3.99
N LYS A 267 15.86 -20.68 4.83
CA LYS A 267 17.23 -21.17 4.81
C LYS A 267 17.31 -22.50 4.09
N VAL A 268 17.99 -22.53 2.94
CA VAL A 268 18.21 -23.74 2.16
C VAL A 268 19.47 -24.43 2.68
N ARG A 269 19.34 -25.66 3.19
CA ARG A 269 20.44 -26.49 3.64
C ARG A 269 20.55 -27.74 2.78
N ASN A 270 21.70 -28.44 2.86
CA ASN A 270 21.85 -29.67 2.12
C ASN A 270 20.75 -30.68 2.53
N LYS A 271 19.79 -30.92 1.63
CA LYS A 271 18.62 -31.80 1.78
C LYS A 271 17.49 -31.31 2.70
N VAL A 272 17.54 -30.09 3.22
CA VAL A 272 16.53 -29.57 4.14
C VAL A 272 16.24 -28.10 3.85
N LEU A 273 14.99 -27.71 3.97
CA LEU A 273 14.56 -26.33 4.00
C LEU A 273 14.10 -25.96 5.41
N GLU A 274 14.66 -24.90 5.96
CA GLU A 274 14.21 -24.34 7.24
C GLU A 274 13.54 -22.99 6.99
N VAL A 275 12.48 -22.74 7.73
CA VAL A 275 11.75 -21.46 7.68
C VAL A 275 11.66 -20.90 9.09
N SER A 276 11.97 -19.62 9.25
CA SER A 276 11.80 -18.91 10.51
C SER A 276 10.33 -18.79 10.89
N GLU A 277 10.05 -18.46 12.13
CA GLU A 277 8.76 -17.88 12.49
C GLU A 277 8.55 -16.57 11.70
N ALA A 278 7.29 -16.22 11.43
CA ALA A 278 6.98 -14.98 10.75
C ALA A 278 7.23 -13.80 11.69
N THR A 279 7.89 -12.79 11.19
CA THR A 279 7.86 -11.47 11.79
C THR A 279 6.74 -10.68 11.11
N ILE A 280 5.78 -10.21 11.90
CA ILE A 280 4.71 -9.36 11.41
C ILE A 280 5.10 -7.91 11.68
N ALA A 281 5.11 -7.10 10.62
CA ALA A 281 5.12 -5.66 10.72
C ALA A 281 3.82 -5.15 10.09
N LYS A 282 3.20 -4.17 10.72
CA LYS A 282 2.13 -3.46 10.04
C LYS A 282 2.72 -2.75 8.83
N TRP A 283 2.06 -2.89 7.71
CA TRP A 283 2.44 -2.19 6.49
C TRP A 283 2.23 -0.67 6.64
N ASN A 284 1.50 -0.28 7.68
CA ASN A 284 1.07 1.08 7.97
C ASN A 284 1.62 1.68 9.27
N ASP A 285 2.37 0.96 10.11
CA ASP A 285 2.88 1.51 11.37
C ASP A 285 4.41 1.63 11.38
N ILE A 286 4.87 2.81 11.82
CA ILE A 286 6.24 3.03 12.24
C ILE A 286 6.27 2.95 13.76
N ASP A 287 6.89 1.95 14.33
CA ASP A 287 7.76 2.13 15.47
C ASP A 287 9.00 1.24 15.27
N GLY A 288 9.99 1.84 14.62
CA GLY A 288 11.30 1.27 14.46
C GLY A 288 12.14 1.47 15.71
N GLY A 289 11.78 0.81 16.81
CA GLY A 289 12.71 0.63 17.90
C GLY A 289 13.92 -0.17 17.39
N ASP A 290 15.12 0.39 17.51
CA ASP A 290 16.40 -0.28 17.23
C ASP A 290 16.44 -1.64 17.93
N VAL A 291 16.35 -2.71 17.16
CA VAL A 291 16.73 -4.03 17.63
C VAL A 291 18.23 -4.18 17.36
N GLY A 292 19.04 -3.82 18.33
CA GLY A 292 20.46 -4.15 18.35
C GLY A 292 20.62 -5.66 18.24
N ALA A 293 21.28 -6.13 17.19
CA ALA A 293 21.75 -7.50 17.10
C ALA A 293 23.03 -7.57 17.93
N ASP A 294 22.95 -8.16 19.11
CA ASP A 294 24.12 -8.66 19.82
C ASP A 294 24.51 -10.04 19.27
N LEU A 295 25.82 -10.20 19.04
CA LEU A 295 26.51 -11.38 18.53
C LEU A 295 26.34 -12.60 19.45
#